data_885b72c95c12b1d81fb40cff0be41ab4
#
_entry.id   885b72c95c12b1d81fb40cff0be41ab4
#
_cell.length_a   1.000
_cell.length_b   1.000
_cell.length_c   1.000
_cell.angle_alpha   90.00
_cell.angle_beta   90.00
_cell.angle_gamma   90.00
#
_symmetry.space_group_name_H-M   'P 1'
#
loop_
_entity.id
_entity.type
_entity.pdbx_description
1 polymer ?
#
loop_
_entity_poly.entity_id
_entity_poly.type
_entity_poly.pdbx_seq_one_letter_code
_entity_poly.pdbx_strand_id
1 'polypeptide(L)'
;MGKKILMGVVLISTVVVLLSGCAGSTKYMREVDDSGANYIPAADEAVVVFMRPSVDGWAVQSVVHDATEVNNKLIGIVPAKKKLAYRTKPGRHLFMVTSEAADFMRAELEAGKIYYATVNPRIGWTVRFSLAAVHKDIEPEKLAQWKTGCQWVETTGETRAWALQRYGTFQELREAYIDKWENKPDSAKPTLRPEDGFSP
;
A
#
# COMPACT_ATOMS: atom_id res chain seq x y z
N MET A 1 -7.75 70.00 -33.93
CA MET A 1 -6.71 69.31 -33.16
C MET A 1 -7.39 68.27 -32.29
N GLY A 2 -7.48 67.01 -32.76
CA GLY A 2 -8.15 65.92 -32.09
C GLY A 2 -7.13 64.89 -31.64
N LYS A 3 -6.98 64.69 -30.34
CA LYS A 3 -6.15 63.63 -29.76
C LYS A 3 -6.94 62.34 -29.81
N LYS A 4 -6.46 61.36 -30.58
CA LYS A 4 -6.92 59.97 -30.56
C LYS A 4 -6.42 59.27 -29.31
N ILE A 5 -7.30 58.89 -28.42
CA ILE A 5 -7.00 58.05 -27.28
C ILE A 5 -7.01 56.59 -27.78
N LEU A 6 -5.83 55.98 -27.80
CA LEU A 6 -5.67 54.56 -28.13
C LEU A 6 -5.95 53.75 -26.87
N MET A 7 -7.10 53.09 -26.84
CA MET A 7 -7.51 52.21 -25.75
C MET A 7 -6.85 50.83 -26.00
N GLY A 8 -5.79 50.56 -25.27
CA GLY A 8 -5.12 49.28 -25.28
C GLY A 8 -5.96 48.25 -24.52
N VAL A 9 -6.43 47.24 -25.25
CA VAL A 9 -7.07 46.06 -24.66
C VAL A 9 -5.97 45.15 -24.13
N VAL A 10 -5.83 45.10 -22.82
CA VAL A 10 -4.97 44.11 -22.14
C VAL A 10 -5.73 42.79 -22.11
N LEU A 11 -5.33 41.87 -22.97
CA LEU A 11 -5.77 40.47 -22.92
C LEU A 11 -5.07 39.79 -21.74
N ILE A 12 -5.77 39.64 -20.63
CA ILE A 12 -5.33 38.82 -19.51
C ILE A 12 -5.55 37.35 -19.91
N SER A 13 -4.49 36.74 -20.42
CA SER A 13 -4.46 35.30 -20.69
C SER A 13 -4.41 34.57 -19.34
N THR A 14 -5.55 34.08 -18.88
CA THR A 14 -5.63 33.24 -17.69
C THR A 14 -5.06 31.85 -18.05
N VAL A 15 -3.78 31.65 -17.73
CA VAL A 15 -3.15 30.33 -17.76
C VAL A 15 -3.75 29.51 -16.64
N VAL A 16 -4.73 28.67 -16.96
CA VAL A 16 -5.19 27.62 -16.08
C VAL A 16 -4.09 26.56 -16.04
N VAL A 17 -3.20 26.67 -15.06
CA VAL A 17 -2.28 25.60 -14.70
C VAL A 17 -3.12 24.47 -14.11
N LEU A 18 -3.43 23.48 -14.93
CA LEU A 18 -3.90 22.19 -14.45
C LEU A 18 -2.79 21.62 -13.59
N LEU A 19 -2.89 21.78 -12.28
CA LEU A 19 -2.12 21.05 -11.29
C LEU A 19 -2.53 19.58 -11.42
N SER A 20 -1.98 18.90 -12.42
CA SER A 20 -1.91 17.44 -12.42
C SER A 20 -1.10 17.09 -11.19
N GLY A 21 -1.79 16.77 -10.08
CA GLY A 21 -1.16 16.34 -8.86
C GLY A 21 -0.16 15.25 -9.20
N CYS A 22 1.09 15.45 -8.87
CA CYS A 22 2.12 14.43 -8.91
C CYS A 22 1.68 13.30 -7.98
N ALA A 23 0.87 12.37 -8.48
CA ALA A 23 0.61 11.11 -7.83
C ALA A 23 1.97 10.45 -7.64
N GLY A 24 2.38 10.25 -6.39
CA GLY A 24 3.59 9.52 -6.06
C GLY A 24 3.62 8.25 -6.89
N SER A 25 4.75 8.00 -7.54
CA SER A 25 4.99 7.07 -8.64
C SER A 25 4.04 5.86 -8.69
N THR A 26 2.95 5.98 -9.42
CA THR A 26 2.06 4.88 -9.81
C THR A 26 2.55 4.17 -11.08
N LYS A 27 3.77 4.46 -11.51
CA LYS A 27 4.36 3.93 -12.75
C LYS A 27 4.14 2.43 -12.93
N TYR A 28 4.18 1.68 -11.83
CA TYR A 28 4.06 0.23 -11.83
C TYR A 28 2.71 -0.28 -11.34
N MET A 29 1.80 0.59 -10.90
CA MET A 29 0.48 0.21 -10.40
C MET A 29 -0.59 0.94 -11.19
N ARG A 30 -1.68 0.26 -11.49
CA ARG A 30 -2.85 0.85 -12.16
C ARG A 30 -3.90 1.23 -11.14
N GLU A 31 -4.42 2.45 -11.22
CA GLU A 31 -5.58 2.87 -10.43
C GLU A 31 -6.84 2.17 -10.95
N VAL A 32 -7.68 1.74 -10.03
CA VAL A 32 -8.98 1.11 -10.30
C VAL A 32 -10.04 1.71 -9.39
N ASP A 33 -11.30 1.57 -9.76
CA ASP A 33 -12.44 1.90 -8.91
C ASP A 33 -12.78 0.75 -7.94
N ASP A 34 -13.78 0.92 -7.10
CA ASP A 34 -14.21 -0.08 -6.14
C ASP A 34 -14.65 -1.40 -6.81
N SER A 35 -15.26 -1.33 -8.00
CA SER A 35 -15.69 -2.51 -8.74
C SER A 35 -14.51 -3.29 -9.34
N GLY A 36 -13.46 -2.59 -9.75
CA GLY A 36 -12.24 -3.18 -10.28
C GLY A 36 -11.30 -3.75 -9.21
N ALA A 37 -11.44 -3.32 -7.96
CA ALA A 37 -10.52 -3.70 -6.89
C ALA A 37 -10.65 -5.17 -6.45
N ASN A 38 -11.75 -5.83 -6.76
CA ASN A 38 -12.00 -7.26 -6.48
C ASN A 38 -11.62 -7.68 -5.04
N TYR A 39 -12.08 -6.88 -4.05
CA TYR A 39 -11.72 -7.07 -2.65
C TYR A 39 -12.74 -7.90 -1.84
N ILE A 40 -13.83 -8.37 -2.46
CA ILE A 40 -14.79 -9.25 -1.82
C ILE A 40 -14.29 -10.70 -1.90
N PRO A 41 -14.01 -11.39 -0.77
CA PRO A 41 -13.54 -12.77 -0.80
C PRO A 41 -14.60 -13.75 -1.30
N ALA A 42 -14.16 -14.80 -1.97
CA ALA A 42 -15.00 -15.98 -2.16
C ALA A 42 -15.13 -16.76 -0.83
N ALA A 43 -16.05 -17.72 -0.77
CA ALA A 43 -16.35 -18.47 0.46
C ALA A 43 -15.12 -19.24 1.02
N ASP A 44 -14.18 -19.61 0.16
CA ASP A 44 -12.97 -20.37 0.50
C ASP A 44 -11.69 -19.53 0.47
N GLU A 45 -11.83 -18.21 0.44
CA GLU A 45 -10.72 -17.24 0.38
C GLU A 45 -10.79 -16.22 1.52
N ALA A 46 -9.68 -15.60 1.80
CA ALA A 46 -9.58 -14.39 2.60
C ALA A 46 -9.01 -13.25 1.74
N VAL A 47 -9.31 -12.02 2.11
CA VAL A 47 -8.72 -10.84 1.49
C VAL A 47 -7.99 -10.02 2.55
N VAL A 48 -6.77 -9.60 2.25
CA VAL A 48 -6.05 -8.61 3.04
C VAL A 48 -5.91 -7.34 2.22
N VAL A 49 -6.39 -6.23 2.76
CA VAL A 49 -6.29 -4.89 2.15
C VAL A 49 -5.13 -4.15 2.81
N PHE A 50 -4.06 -3.97 2.05
CA PHE A 50 -2.91 -3.17 2.47
C PHE A 50 -3.15 -1.70 2.10
N MET A 51 -3.10 -0.80 3.09
CA MET A 51 -3.36 0.62 2.92
C MET A 51 -2.15 1.45 3.37
N ARG A 52 -1.85 2.51 2.64
CA ARG A 52 -0.86 3.51 3.04
C ARG A 52 -1.51 4.89 3.17
N PRO A 53 -2.14 5.20 4.33
CA PRO A 53 -2.87 6.45 4.52
C PRO A 53 -1.98 7.70 4.58
N SER A 54 -0.69 7.54 4.96
CA SER A 54 0.27 8.64 5.04
C SER A 54 0.81 9.04 3.66
N VAL A 55 1.17 10.32 3.52
CA VAL A 55 1.95 10.85 2.39
C VAL A 55 3.46 10.83 2.67
N ASP A 56 3.87 10.64 3.92
CA ASP A 56 5.26 10.65 4.30
C ASP A 56 6.06 9.58 3.56
N GLY A 57 7.27 9.90 3.13
CA GLY A 57 8.10 9.00 2.34
C GLY A 57 7.51 8.69 0.95
N TRP A 58 6.69 9.58 0.37
CA TRP A 58 5.97 9.38 -0.89
C TRP A 58 6.88 8.98 -2.07
N ALA A 59 8.13 9.45 -2.07
CA ALA A 59 9.09 9.17 -3.13
C ALA A 59 9.69 7.75 -3.05
N VAL A 60 9.50 7.04 -1.92
CA VAL A 60 10.05 5.70 -1.70
C VAL A 60 8.95 4.65 -1.87
N GLN A 61 9.24 3.63 -2.66
CA GLN A 61 8.33 2.54 -2.90
C GLN A 61 8.26 1.62 -1.68
N SER A 62 7.05 1.28 -1.25
CA SER A 62 6.78 0.21 -0.28
C SER A 62 6.25 -1.00 -1.03
N VAL A 63 7.04 -2.06 -1.10
CA VAL A 63 6.71 -3.29 -1.83
C VAL A 63 6.25 -4.33 -0.83
N VAL A 64 5.04 -4.86 -1.02
CA VAL A 64 4.46 -5.86 -0.12
C VAL A 64 4.53 -7.24 -0.77
N HIS A 65 4.91 -8.22 0.03
CA HIS A 65 5.08 -9.61 -0.37
C HIS A 65 4.32 -10.54 0.59
N ASP A 66 3.84 -11.66 0.07
CA ASP A 66 3.55 -12.84 0.86
C ASP A 66 4.86 -13.64 1.01
N ALA A 67 5.41 -13.66 2.20
CA ALA A 67 6.66 -14.28 2.58
C ALA A 67 6.43 -15.58 3.39
N THR A 68 5.22 -16.16 3.31
CA THR A 68 4.86 -17.41 3.99
C THR A 68 5.76 -18.54 3.57
N GLU A 69 6.01 -18.63 2.28
CA GLU A 69 7.00 -19.54 1.71
C GLU A 69 8.39 -18.89 1.61
N VAL A 70 9.43 -19.70 1.48
CA VAL A 70 10.81 -19.21 1.29
C VAL A 70 10.90 -18.31 0.06
N ASN A 71 10.17 -18.66 -0.99
CA ASN A 71 10.06 -17.84 -2.20
C ASN A 71 9.00 -16.77 -2.02
N ASN A 72 9.43 -15.55 -1.74
CA ASN A 72 8.52 -14.41 -1.56
C ASN A 72 7.66 -14.17 -2.80
N LYS A 73 6.35 -14.21 -2.64
CA LYS A 73 5.40 -13.87 -3.69
C LYS A 73 5.08 -12.37 -3.65
N LEU A 74 5.29 -11.68 -4.77
CA LEU A 74 4.90 -10.28 -4.87
C LEU A 74 3.37 -10.14 -4.69
N ILE A 75 2.96 -9.27 -3.78
CA ILE A 75 1.59 -8.77 -3.67
C ILE A 75 1.45 -7.50 -4.51
N GLY A 76 2.33 -6.53 -4.30
CA GLY A 76 2.38 -5.31 -5.11
C GLY A 76 3.08 -4.16 -4.41
N ILE A 77 3.03 -2.99 -5.04
CA ILE A 77 3.53 -1.74 -4.47
C ILE A 77 2.33 -0.99 -3.88
N VAL A 78 2.49 -0.42 -2.68
CA VAL A 78 1.47 0.40 -2.03
C VAL A 78 1.97 1.85 -1.96
N PRO A 79 1.71 2.68 -2.97
CA PRO A 79 2.11 4.08 -2.96
C PRO A 79 1.37 4.88 -1.87
N ALA A 80 1.85 6.09 -1.60
CA ALA A 80 1.17 7.01 -0.68
C ALA A 80 -0.29 7.24 -1.09
N LYS A 81 -1.22 7.22 -0.14
CA LYS A 81 -2.67 7.38 -0.37
C LYS A 81 -3.28 6.31 -1.29
N LYS A 82 -2.66 5.13 -1.35
CA LYS A 82 -3.18 3.99 -2.12
C LYS A 82 -3.47 2.80 -1.22
N LYS A 83 -4.32 1.91 -1.72
CA LYS A 83 -4.67 0.63 -1.11
C LYS A 83 -4.72 -0.47 -2.17
N LEU A 84 -4.37 -1.69 -1.76
CA LEU A 84 -4.23 -2.86 -2.62
C LEU A 84 -4.89 -4.06 -1.95
N ALA A 85 -5.76 -4.77 -2.67
CA ALA A 85 -6.35 -6.02 -2.20
C ALA A 85 -5.48 -7.22 -2.58
N TYR A 86 -5.27 -8.12 -1.64
CA TYR A 86 -4.61 -9.41 -1.84
C TYR A 86 -5.54 -10.54 -1.47
N ARG A 87 -5.92 -11.35 -2.45
CA ARG A 87 -6.73 -12.57 -2.25
C ARG A 87 -5.82 -13.74 -1.98
N THR A 88 -6.12 -14.50 -0.95
CA THR A 88 -5.31 -15.65 -0.54
C THR A 88 -6.18 -16.74 0.08
N LYS A 89 -5.61 -17.91 0.33
CA LYS A 89 -6.27 -18.96 1.09
C LYS A 89 -6.30 -18.60 2.58
N PRO A 90 -7.29 -19.05 3.34
CA PRO A 90 -7.28 -18.93 4.79
C PRO A 90 -6.10 -19.70 5.40
N GLY A 91 -5.76 -19.37 6.65
CA GLY A 91 -4.64 -19.99 7.37
C GLY A 91 -3.56 -19.00 7.78
N ARG A 92 -2.39 -19.52 8.09
CA ARG A 92 -1.25 -18.73 8.56
C ARG A 92 -0.46 -18.13 7.42
N HIS A 93 -0.17 -16.85 7.53
CA HIS A 93 0.63 -16.08 6.58
C HIS A 93 1.70 -15.27 7.30
N LEU A 94 2.78 -15.01 6.58
CA LEU A 94 3.79 -14.03 6.92
C LEU A 94 3.85 -13.01 5.78
N PHE A 95 3.47 -11.77 6.06
CA PHE A 95 3.61 -10.67 5.11
C PHE A 95 4.90 -9.91 5.37
N MET A 96 5.51 -9.43 4.29
CA MET A 96 6.74 -8.64 4.35
C MET A 96 6.54 -7.35 3.56
N VAL A 97 7.02 -6.23 4.10
CA VAL A 97 7.17 -4.98 3.35
C VAL A 97 8.65 -4.67 3.20
N THR A 98 9.03 -4.29 1.97
CA THR A 98 10.42 -3.93 1.65
C THR A 98 10.51 -2.52 1.08
N SER A 99 11.63 -1.88 1.38
CA SER A 99 12.17 -0.69 0.72
C SER A 99 13.70 -0.75 0.80
N GLU A 100 14.32 0.00 1.70
CA GLU A 100 15.75 -0.11 2.07
C GLU A 100 16.00 -1.13 3.20
N ALA A 101 14.96 -1.68 3.76
CA ALA A 101 14.94 -2.71 4.79
C ALA A 101 13.68 -3.55 4.62
N ALA A 102 13.60 -4.67 5.36
CA ALA A 102 12.38 -5.45 5.45
C ALA A 102 11.78 -5.37 6.87
N ASP A 103 10.45 -5.37 6.94
CA ASP A 103 9.69 -5.61 8.17
C ASP A 103 8.55 -6.58 7.88
N PHE A 104 8.05 -7.26 8.91
CA PHE A 104 7.13 -8.37 8.73
C PHE A 104 5.90 -8.23 9.62
N MET A 105 4.84 -8.95 9.24
CA MET A 105 3.58 -9.08 10.00
C MET A 105 3.04 -10.49 9.84
N ARG A 106 2.70 -11.12 10.96
CA ARG A 106 1.98 -12.41 10.96
C ARG A 106 0.50 -12.19 10.68
N ALA A 107 -0.12 -13.21 10.12
CA ALA A 107 -1.57 -13.25 9.99
C ALA A 107 -2.09 -14.67 10.17
N GLU A 108 -3.27 -14.80 10.77
CA GLU A 108 -4.08 -16.01 10.78
C GLU A 108 -5.45 -15.65 10.24
N LEU A 109 -5.74 -16.09 9.03
CA LEU A 109 -6.87 -15.62 8.23
C LEU A 109 -7.98 -16.67 8.17
N GLU A 110 -9.23 -16.25 8.35
CA GLU A 110 -10.42 -17.08 8.14
C GLU A 110 -11.01 -16.86 6.76
N ALA A 111 -11.66 -17.89 6.24
CA ALA A 111 -12.39 -17.83 4.97
C ALA A 111 -13.57 -16.84 5.02
N GLY A 112 -13.88 -16.21 3.90
CA GLY A 112 -14.98 -15.25 3.75
C GLY A 112 -14.77 -13.92 4.46
N LYS A 113 -13.55 -13.61 4.94
CA LYS A 113 -13.26 -12.40 5.71
C LYS A 113 -12.35 -11.43 4.96
N ILE A 114 -12.53 -10.15 5.28
CA ILE A 114 -11.67 -9.05 4.84
C ILE A 114 -10.86 -8.55 6.02
N TYR A 115 -9.54 -8.50 5.87
CA TYR A 115 -8.62 -7.97 6.85
C TYR A 115 -7.98 -6.68 6.33
N TYR A 116 -7.58 -5.82 7.25
CA TYR A 116 -6.92 -4.56 6.91
C TYR A 116 -5.54 -4.48 7.57
N ALA A 117 -4.57 -3.99 6.81
CA ALA A 117 -3.23 -3.72 7.31
C ALA A 117 -2.75 -2.36 6.80
N THR A 118 -1.98 -1.64 7.60
CA THR A 118 -1.39 -0.38 7.18
C THR A 118 0.10 -0.54 6.89
N VAL A 119 0.55 0.19 5.87
CA VAL A 119 1.95 0.35 5.47
C VAL A 119 2.41 1.71 5.97
N ASN A 120 3.22 1.72 7.03
CA ASN A 120 3.58 2.93 7.75
C ASN A 120 5.03 3.32 7.47
N PRO A 121 5.29 4.56 7.00
CA PRO A 121 6.64 5.05 6.82
C PRO A 121 7.35 5.22 8.17
N ARG A 122 8.62 4.86 8.21
CA ARG A 122 9.55 5.07 9.32
C ARG A 122 10.66 5.97 8.82
N ILE A 123 10.55 7.26 9.13
CA ILE A 123 11.50 8.27 8.69
C ILE A 123 12.68 8.32 9.65
N GLY A 124 13.89 8.24 9.08
CA GLY A 124 15.16 8.32 9.78
C GLY A 124 16.21 8.80 8.78
N TRP A 125 17.43 8.26 8.83
CA TRP A 125 18.46 8.50 7.80
C TRP A 125 18.01 7.99 6.42
N THR A 126 17.19 6.93 6.41
CA THR A 126 16.53 6.40 5.23
C THR A 126 15.03 6.24 5.51
N VAL A 127 14.23 6.14 4.46
CA VAL A 127 12.80 5.85 4.59
C VAL A 127 12.59 4.34 4.53
N ARG A 128 12.17 3.77 5.64
CA ARG A 128 11.78 2.37 5.77
C ARG A 128 10.28 2.28 5.98
N PHE A 129 9.72 1.11 5.80
CA PHE A 129 8.30 0.86 6.08
C PHE A 129 8.13 -0.25 7.09
N SER A 130 7.02 -0.19 7.82
CA SER A 130 6.54 -1.28 8.67
C SER A 130 5.10 -1.61 8.34
N LEU A 131 4.73 -2.87 8.57
CA LEU A 131 3.35 -3.31 8.55
C LEU A 131 2.75 -3.16 9.95
N ALA A 132 1.46 -2.83 10.00
CA ALA A 132 0.68 -2.90 11.22
C ALA A 132 -0.69 -3.50 10.95
N ALA A 133 -1.10 -4.44 11.80
CA ALA A 133 -2.44 -5.01 11.78
C ALA A 133 -3.47 -3.94 12.16
N VAL A 134 -4.61 -3.95 11.51
CA VAL A 134 -5.78 -3.17 11.90
C VAL A 134 -6.70 -4.11 12.67
N HIS A 135 -6.76 -3.93 13.97
CA HIS A 135 -7.60 -4.74 14.83
C HIS A 135 -9.05 -4.27 14.80
N LYS A 136 -9.99 -5.15 15.12
CA LYS A 136 -11.43 -4.90 14.99
C LYS A 136 -11.95 -3.84 15.96
N ASP A 137 -11.21 -3.54 17.02
CA ASP A 137 -11.48 -2.50 18.00
C ASP A 137 -11.04 -1.09 17.53
N ILE A 138 -10.53 -0.97 16.31
CA ILE A 138 -10.23 0.35 15.72
C ILE A 138 -11.48 1.23 15.69
N GLU A 139 -11.30 2.52 15.95
CA GLU A 139 -12.36 3.52 15.79
C GLU A 139 -12.94 3.46 14.36
N PRO A 140 -14.27 3.23 14.21
CA PRO A 140 -14.90 3.06 12.90
C PRO A 140 -14.64 4.23 11.95
N GLU A 141 -14.64 5.45 12.48
CA GLU A 141 -14.40 6.68 11.72
C GLU A 141 -12.97 6.71 11.14
N LYS A 142 -12.00 6.25 11.90
CA LYS A 142 -10.60 6.17 11.47
C LYS A 142 -10.42 5.16 10.35
N LEU A 143 -11.03 3.99 10.47
CA LEU A 143 -10.99 2.99 9.40
C LEU A 143 -11.71 3.51 8.16
N ALA A 144 -12.87 4.14 8.30
CA ALA A 144 -13.62 4.74 7.21
C ALA A 144 -12.78 5.83 6.50
N GLN A 145 -12.12 6.71 7.26
CA GLN A 145 -11.22 7.72 6.73
C GLN A 145 -10.07 7.12 5.91
N TRP A 146 -9.47 6.03 6.38
CA TRP A 146 -8.39 5.35 5.63
C TRP A 146 -8.92 4.69 4.35
N LYS A 147 -10.08 4.03 4.44
CA LYS A 147 -10.73 3.38 3.29
C LYS A 147 -11.09 4.39 2.19
N THR A 148 -11.66 5.53 2.55
CA THR A 148 -12.07 6.59 1.60
C THR A 148 -10.88 7.43 1.15
N GLY A 149 -9.90 7.68 2.02
CA GLY A 149 -8.72 8.48 1.73
C GLY A 149 -7.64 7.78 0.92
N CYS A 150 -7.77 6.48 0.65
CA CYS A 150 -6.85 5.70 -0.16
C CYS A 150 -7.53 5.23 -1.45
N GLN A 151 -6.97 5.59 -2.60
CA GLN A 151 -7.40 5.11 -3.91
C GLN A 151 -6.95 3.66 -4.13
N TRP A 152 -7.82 2.85 -4.76
CA TRP A 152 -7.45 1.49 -5.14
C TRP A 152 -6.41 1.46 -6.24
N VAL A 153 -5.49 0.51 -6.10
CA VAL A 153 -4.52 0.16 -7.15
C VAL A 153 -4.44 -1.34 -7.31
N GLU A 154 -4.02 -1.77 -8.49
CA GLU A 154 -3.74 -3.17 -8.79
C GLU A 154 -2.38 -3.35 -9.46
N THR A 155 -1.84 -4.57 -9.34
CA THR A 155 -0.57 -4.98 -9.91
C THR A 155 -0.70 -5.18 -11.42
N THR A 156 0.20 -4.60 -12.19
CA THR A 156 0.26 -4.73 -13.66
C THR A 156 1.28 -5.80 -14.09
N GLY A 157 1.34 -6.08 -15.39
CA GLY A 157 2.42 -6.88 -15.97
C GLY A 157 3.80 -6.22 -15.78
N GLU A 158 3.86 -4.89 -15.87
CA GLU A 158 5.08 -4.12 -15.64
C GLU A 158 5.56 -4.22 -14.19
N THR A 159 4.63 -4.20 -13.21
CA THR A 159 4.97 -4.42 -11.80
C THR A 159 5.64 -5.77 -11.62
N ARG A 160 5.07 -6.82 -12.21
CA ARG A 160 5.61 -8.19 -12.08
C ARG A 160 6.99 -8.31 -12.73
N ALA A 161 7.17 -7.76 -13.92
CA ALA A 161 8.46 -7.74 -14.63
C ALA A 161 9.52 -6.96 -13.83
N TRP A 162 9.16 -5.81 -13.30
CA TRP A 162 10.02 -5.00 -12.44
C TRP A 162 10.43 -5.73 -11.16
N ALA A 163 9.48 -6.40 -10.50
CA ALA A 163 9.74 -7.16 -9.28
C ALA A 163 10.60 -8.41 -9.55
N LEU A 164 10.41 -9.07 -10.69
CA LEU A 164 11.22 -10.23 -11.07
C LEU A 164 12.71 -9.85 -11.23
N GLN A 165 13.00 -8.68 -11.82
CA GLN A 165 14.36 -8.17 -11.94
C GLN A 165 15.02 -7.88 -10.57
N ARG A 166 14.23 -7.67 -9.52
CA ARG A 166 14.66 -7.34 -8.15
C ARG A 166 14.46 -8.48 -7.17
N TYR A 167 14.08 -9.64 -7.65
CA TYR A 167 13.76 -10.79 -6.81
C TYR A 167 14.91 -11.14 -5.86
N GLY A 168 16.16 -11.18 -6.35
CA GLY A 168 17.35 -11.41 -5.52
C GLY A 168 17.49 -10.41 -4.38
N THR A 169 17.30 -9.11 -4.68
CA THR A 169 17.34 -8.05 -3.65
C THR A 169 16.26 -8.25 -2.58
N PHE A 170 15.05 -8.67 -2.95
CA PHE A 170 13.99 -8.95 -1.97
C PHE A 170 14.30 -10.17 -1.10
N GLN A 171 14.94 -11.19 -1.65
CA GLN A 171 15.39 -12.35 -0.89
C GLN A 171 16.52 -11.97 0.07
N GLU A 172 17.53 -11.24 -0.38
CA GLU A 172 18.60 -10.72 0.47
C GLU A 172 18.06 -9.88 1.65
N LEU A 173 17.07 -9.01 1.39
CA LEU A 173 16.40 -8.23 2.44
C LEU A 173 15.65 -9.14 3.42
N ARG A 174 14.95 -10.17 2.91
CA ARG A 174 14.28 -11.14 3.78
C ARG A 174 15.27 -11.82 4.70
N GLU A 175 16.34 -12.39 4.16
CA GLU A 175 17.37 -13.09 4.91
C GLU A 175 18.07 -12.20 5.94
N ALA A 176 18.38 -10.95 5.57
CA ALA A 176 19.05 -10.00 6.46
C ALA A 176 18.19 -9.55 7.66
N TYR A 177 16.84 -9.64 7.56
CA TYR A 177 15.95 -9.07 8.56
C TYR A 177 15.07 -10.08 9.29
N ILE A 178 14.85 -11.30 8.75
CA ILE A 178 13.87 -12.25 9.28
C ILE A 178 14.27 -12.73 10.68
N ASP A 179 15.52 -13.14 10.90
CA ASP A 179 15.98 -13.62 12.19
C ASP A 179 15.87 -12.56 13.28
N LYS A 180 16.25 -11.32 12.95
CA LYS A 180 16.11 -10.19 13.88
C LYS A 180 14.64 -9.94 14.23
N TRP A 181 13.74 -10.10 13.26
CA TRP A 181 12.32 -9.94 13.47
C TRP A 181 11.73 -11.10 14.30
N GLU A 182 12.12 -12.35 14.02
CA GLU A 182 11.68 -13.52 14.76
C GLU A 182 12.13 -13.53 16.21
N ASN A 183 13.28 -12.93 16.51
CA ASN A 183 13.78 -12.76 17.87
C ASN A 183 13.11 -11.62 18.68
N LYS A 184 12.21 -10.84 18.08
CA LYS A 184 11.40 -9.87 18.83
C LYS A 184 10.42 -10.61 19.74
N PRO A 185 10.04 -10.04 20.91
CA PRO A 185 8.95 -10.58 21.70
C PRO A 185 7.64 -10.57 20.90
N ASP A 186 6.74 -11.50 21.16
CA ASP A 186 5.48 -11.61 20.39
C ASP A 186 4.63 -10.35 20.47
N SER A 187 4.66 -9.64 21.60
CA SER A 187 3.97 -8.35 21.76
C SER A 187 4.47 -7.23 20.82
N ALA A 188 5.67 -7.38 20.25
CA ALA A 188 6.26 -6.44 19.31
C ALA A 188 6.12 -6.90 17.82
N LYS A 189 5.45 -8.03 17.60
CA LYS A 189 5.19 -8.58 16.27
C LYS A 189 3.76 -8.27 15.85
N PRO A 190 3.53 -7.35 14.90
CA PRO A 190 2.18 -7.09 14.42
C PRO A 190 1.57 -8.39 13.88
N THR A 191 0.33 -8.67 14.28
CA THR A 191 -0.36 -9.90 13.92
C THR A 191 -1.83 -9.61 13.62
N LEU A 192 -2.30 -9.94 12.42
CA LEU A 192 -3.72 -10.05 12.11
C LEU A 192 -4.24 -11.38 12.68
N ARG A 193 -5.27 -11.31 13.49
CA ARG A 193 -5.90 -12.45 14.14
C ARG A 193 -7.22 -12.81 13.46
N PRO A 194 -7.75 -14.02 13.64
CA PRO A 194 -9.04 -14.42 13.07
C PRO A 194 -10.17 -13.43 13.41
N GLU A 195 -10.21 -12.93 14.64
CA GLU A 195 -11.21 -11.97 15.13
C GLU A 195 -11.12 -10.58 14.47
N ASP A 196 -9.98 -10.22 13.86
CA ASP A 196 -9.79 -8.93 13.16
C ASP A 196 -10.48 -8.91 11.78
N GLY A 197 -11.04 -10.05 11.35
CA GLY A 197 -11.72 -10.17 10.07
C GLY A 197 -13.09 -9.51 10.05
N PHE A 198 -13.33 -8.68 9.05
CA PHE A 198 -14.62 -8.05 8.77
C PHE A 198 -15.41 -8.92 7.79
N SER A 199 -16.74 -8.98 7.98
CA SER A 199 -17.63 -9.54 6.95
C SER A 199 -17.73 -8.55 5.78
N PRO A 200 -17.87 -9.04 4.54
CA PRO A 200 -18.10 -8.21 3.35
C PRO A 200 -19.34 -7.35 3.44
#